data_e90b21c7ba6182149fafe4159762b0ea
#
_entry.id   e90b21c7ba6182149fafe4159762b0ea
#
_cell.length_a   1.000
_cell.length_b   1.000
_cell.length_c   1.000
_cell.angle_alpha   90.00
_cell.angle_beta   90.00
_cell.angle_gamma   90.00
#
_symmetry.space_group_name_H-M   'P 1'
#
loop_
_entity.id
_entity.type
_entity.pdbx_description
1 polymer ?
#
loop_
_entity_poly.entity_id
_entity_poly.type
_entity_poly.pdbx_seq_one_letter_code
_entity_poly.pdbx_strand_id
1 'polypeptide(L)'
;MSVKQLSVFLENKEGKLKKAVNAMSQAGVNIRALSIADSSKYGILRLIVSDNETAINALKEEKFTVKETDVIVVGVKDEPNGLNTMLEILEKESINVEYLYAFVSSKTDEAIVVVKIENYEDGLKALEAANANILSEEDLSEL
;
A
#
# COMPACT_ATOMS: atom_id res chain seq x y z
N MET A 1 8.05 2.74 12.66
CA MET A 1 8.60 2.57 11.30
C MET A 1 7.49 2.54 10.30
N SER A 2 7.54 3.40 9.33
CA SER A 2 6.52 3.47 8.30
C SER A 2 6.93 2.66 7.08
N VAL A 3 5.93 2.09 6.41
CA VAL A 3 6.10 1.55 5.08
C VAL A 3 5.78 2.68 4.11
N LYS A 4 6.63 2.85 3.10
CA LYS A 4 6.44 3.87 2.08
C LYS A 4 5.75 3.27 0.86
N GLN A 5 4.55 3.73 0.60
CA GLN A 5 3.80 3.39 -0.59
C GLN A 5 4.12 4.38 -1.70
N LEU A 6 4.18 3.92 -2.93
CA LEU A 6 4.25 4.79 -4.09
C LEU A 6 2.85 5.06 -4.62
N SER A 7 2.57 6.31 -4.93
CA SER A 7 1.36 6.72 -5.63
C SER A 7 1.77 7.33 -6.97
N VAL A 8 1.27 6.75 -8.05
CA VAL A 8 1.60 7.15 -9.42
C VAL A 8 0.33 7.69 -10.08
N PHE A 9 0.41 8.89 -10.61
CA PHE A 9 -0.71 9.48 -11.34
C PHE A 9 -0.67 8.99 -12.78
N LEU A 10 -1.76 8.34 -13.20
CA LEU A 10 -1.93 7.81 -14.55
C LEU A 10 -3.08 8.50 -15.26
N GLU A 11 -2.87 8.84 -16.53
CA GLU A 11 -4.01 9.17 -17.37
C GLU A 11 -4.82 7.88 -17.62
N ASN A 12 -6.13 7.98 -17.57
CA ASN A 12 -7.00 6.83 -17.82
C ASN A 12 -7.10 6.59 -19.33
N LYS A 13 -5.99 6.12 -19.89
CA LYS A 13 -5.85 5.84 -21.32
C LYS A 13 -5.21 4.48 -21.52
N GLU A 14 -5.54 3.85 -22.64
CA GLU A 14 -4.96 2.59 -23.05
C GLU A 14 -3.42 2.67 -23.04
N GLY A 15 -2.79 1.66 -22.46
CA GLY A 15 -1.34 1.53 -22.44
C GLY A 15 -0.62 2.25 -21.31
N LYS A 16 -1.26 3.14 -20.56
CA LYS A 16 -0.58 3.90 -19.50
C LYS A 16 -0.15 3.02 -18.33
N LEU A 17 -1.03 2.13 -17.87
CA LEU A 17 -0.70 1.19 -16.81
C LEU A 17 0.45 0.28 -17.26
N LYS A 18 0.35 -0.26 -18.46
CA LYS A 18 1.39 -1.13 -19.03
C LYS A 18 2.73 -0.42 -19.07
N LYS A 19 2.76 0.84 -19.46
CA LYS A 19 3.99 1.64 -19.52
C LYS A 19 4.63 1.82 -18.15
N ALA A 20 3.82 2.11 -17.12
CA ALA A 20 4.31 2.25 -15.75
C ALA A 20 4.88 0.93 -15.22
N VAL A 21 4.14 -0.17 -15.38
CA VAL A 21 4.58 -1.49 -14.92
C VAL A 21 5.82 -1.94 -15.69
N ASN A 22 5.89 -1.68 -16.98
CA ASN A 22 7.06 -2.01 -17.79
C ASN A 22 8.31 -1.27 -17.33
N ALA A 23 8.19 0.02 -17.00
CA ALA A 23 9.32 0.82 -16.52
C ALA A 23 9.92 0.20 -15.24
N MET A 24 9.08 -0.19 -14.31
CA MET A 24 9.53 -0.84 -13.08
C MET A 24 10.13 -2.23 -13.35
N SER A 25 9.51 -2.98 -14.23
CA SER A 25 9.98 -4.32 -14.60
C SER A 25 11.38 -4.28 -15.23
N GLN A 26 11.60 -3.35 -16.16
CA GLN A 26 12.90 -3.19 -16.81
C GLN A 26 13.99 -2.75 -15.82
N ALA A 27 13.61 -2.08 -14.76
CA ALA A 27 14.53 -1.66 -13.70
C ALA A 27 14.75 -2.74 -12.63
N GLY A 28 14.14 -3.91 -12.78
CA GLY A 28 14.30 -5.01 -11.83
C GLY A 28 13.49 -4.87 -10.55
N VAL A 29 12.49 -3.99 -10.53
CA VAL A 29 11.64 -3.76 -9.37
C VAL A 29 10.48 -4.74 -9.36
N ASN A 30 10.32 -5.43 -8.24
CA ASN A 30 9.18 -6.33 -8.05
C ASN A 30 8.02 -5.60 -7.39
N ILE A 31 6.81 -5.81 -7.89
CA ILE A 31 5.58 -5.26 -7.32
C ILE A 31 5.00 -6.29 -6.37
N ARG A 32 4.86 -5.92 -5.10
CA ARG A 32 4.31 -6.81 -4.06
C ARG A 32 2.81 -6.66 -3.90
N ALA A 33 2.32 -5.44 -4.06
CA ALA A 33 0.90 -5.14 -3.98
C ALA A 33 0.60 -3.94 -4.86
N LEU A 34 -0.59 -3.88 -5.40
CA LEU A 34 -1.02 -2.72 -6.16
C LEU A 34 -2.53 -2.55 -6.08
N SER A 35 -2.97 -1.33 -6.28
CA SER A 35 -4.37 -0.97 -6.39
C SER A 35 -4.49 0.21 -7.32
N ILE A 36 -5.50 0.24 -8.15
CA ILE A 36 -5.84 1.39 -8.97
C ILE A 36 -7.18 1.94 -8.51
N ALA A 37 -7.21 3.23 -8.24
CA ALA A 37 -8.45 3.96 -8.04
C ALA A 37 -8.64 4.90 -9.24
N ASP A 38 -9.80 4.89 -9.84
CA ASP A 38 -10.06 5.66 -11.03
C ASP A 38 -10.97 6.87 -10.79
N SER A 39 -10.72 7.91 -11.56
CA SER A 39 -11.69 8.95 -11.87
C SER A 39 -11.89 8.91 -13.38
N SER A 40 -12.80 9.72 -13.91
CA SER A 40 -13.12 9.65 -15.35
C SER A 40 -11.93 9.93 -16.26
N LYS A 41 -10.95 10.73 -15.82
CA LYS A 41 -9.80 11.14 -16.65
C LYS A 41 -8.48 10.58 -16.17
N TYR A 42 -8.35 10.32 -14.88
CA TYR A 42 -7.10 9.93 -14.26
C TYR A 42 -7.32 8.74 -13.33
N GLY A 43 -6.26 7.99 -13.12
CA GLY A 43 -6.20 6.96 -12.11
C GLY A 43 -5.06 7.26 -11.16
N ILE A 44 -5.15 6.70 -9.97
CA ILE A 44 -4.04 6.69 -9.02
C ILE A 44 -3.65 5.23 -8.81
N LEU A 45 -2.42 4.92 -9.20
CA LEU A 45 -1.85 3.59 -9.00
C LEU A 45 -1.09 3.62 -7.68
N ARG A 46 -1.50 2.78 -6.74
CA ARG A 46 -0.83 2.66 -5.44
C ARG A 46 -0.06 1.35 -5.41
N LEU A 47 1.20 1.42 -4.99
CA LEU A 47 2.13 0.31 -5.12
C LEU A 47 2.94 0.11 -3.84
N ILE A 48 3.13 -1.14 -3.48
CA ILE A 48 4.20 -1.56 -2.56
C ILE A 48 5.19 -2.33 -3.41
N VAL A 49 6.42 -1.84 -3.47
CA VAL A 49 7.46 -2.40 -4.35
C VAL A 49 8.70 -2.79 -3.57
N SER A 50 9.57 -3.57 -4.20
CA SER A 50 10.79 -4.07 -3.58
C SER A 50 11.86 -3.00 -3.35
N ASP A 51 11.88 -1.96 -4.17
CA ASP A 51 12.90 -0.91 -4.14
C ASP A 51 12.29 0.41 -4.62
N ASN A 52 11.92 1.24 -3.66
CA ASN A 52 11.24 2.51 -3.95
C ASN A 52 12.10 3.47 -4.77
N GLU A 53 13.37 3.62 -4.41
CA GLU A 53 14.25 4.56 -5.10
C GLU A 53 14.38 4.22 -6.58
N THR A 54 14.65 2.95 -6.87
CA THR A 54 14.79 2.48 -8.25
C THR A 54 13.47 2.63 -9.01
N ALA A 55 12.33 2.31 -8.38
CA ALA A 55 11.02 2.47 -8.99
C ALA A 55 10.71 3.93 -9.30
N ILE A 56 10.97 4.83 -8.36
CA ILE A 56 10.73 6.26 -8.54
C ILE A 56 11.55 6.79 -9.72
N ASN A 57 12.82 6.45 -9.77
CA ASN A 57 13.70 6.90 -10.87
C ASN A 57 13.22 6.40 -12.22
N ALA A 58 12.87 5.12 -12.31
CA ALA A 58 12.38 4.52 -13.56
C ALA A 58 11.07 5.18 -14.02
N LEU A 59 10.16 5.42 -13.11
CA LEU A 59 8.87 6.05 -13.42
C LEU A 59 9.05 7.52 -13.84
N LYS A 60 9.93 8.26 -13.18
CA LYS A 60 10.21 9.65 -13.54
C LYS A 60 10.86 9.77 -14.91
N GLU A 61 11.73 8.84 -15.30
CA GLU A 61 12.32 8.81 -16.63
C GLU A 61 11.24 8.69 -17.71
N GLU A 62 10.17 7.96 -17.42
CA GLU A 62 9.02 7.82 -18.32
C GLU A 62 7.99 8.93 -18.13
N LYS A 63 8.35 9.97 -17.38
CA LYS A 63 7.57 11.20 -17.16
C LYS A 63 6.30 10.99 -16.35
N PHE A 64 6.27 9.97 -15.50
CA PHE A 64 5.19 9.80 -14.53
C PHE A 64 5.40 10.68 -13.31
N THR A 65 4.32 11.16 -12.74
CA THR A 65 4.34 11.86 -11.45
C THR A 65 4.18 10.83 -10.34
N VAL A 66 5.15 10.78 -9.44
CA VAL A 66 5.22 9.77 -8.37
C VAL A 66 5.36 10.47 -7.03
N LYS A 67 4.63 9.96 -6.03
CA LYS A 67 4.70 10.46 -4.66
C LYS A 67 4.86 9.29 -3.70
N GLU A 68 5.70 9.46 -2.67
CA GLU A 68 5.77 8.51 -1.56
C GLU A 68 4.79 8.91 -0.46
N THR A 69 4.14 7.93 0.14
CA THR A 69 3.14 8.14 1.18
C THR A 69 3.36 7.15 2.31
N ASP A 70 3.32 7.64 3.55
CA ASP A 70 3.38 6.77 4.71
C ASP A 70 2.08 6.00 4.86
N VAL A 71 2.18 4.68 4.95
CA VAL A 71 1.05 3.79 5.18
C VAL A 71 1.38 2.83 6.31
N ILE A 72 0.36 2.26 6.91
CA ILE A 72 0.51 1.21 7.91
C ILE A 72 0.11 -0.10 7.24
N VAL A 73 0.92 -1.14 7.46
CA VAL A 73 0.64 -2.47 6.93
C VAL A 73 0.34 -3.39 8.11
N VAL A 74 -0.81 -4.03 8.09
CA VAL A 74 -1.30 -4.83 9.21
C VAL A 74 -1.65 -6.22 8.72
N GLY A 75 -1.14 -7.25 9.41
CA GLY A 75 -1.59 -8.62 9.22
C GLY A 75 -2.88 -8.84 10.01
N VAL A 76 -3.92 -9.30 9.35
CA VAL A 76 -5.19 -9.63 9.97
C VAL A 76 -5.54 -11.10 9.68
N LYS A 77 -6.32 -11.71 10.58
CA LYS A 77 -6.76 -13.08 10.33
C LYS A 77 -7.59 -13.14 9.04
N ASP A 78 -7.28 -14.11 8.20
CA ASP A 78 -8.01 -14.30 6.95
C ASP A 78 -9.30 -15.09 7.23
N GLU A 79 -10.23 -14.40 7.87
CA GLU A 79 -11.55 -14.92 8.27
C GLU A 79 -12.57 -13.79 8.28
N PRO A 80 -13.88 -14.08 8.32
CA PRO A 80 -14.92 -13.06 8.16
C PRO A 80 -14.80 -11.83 9.06
N ASN A 81 -14.30 -11.97 10.28
CA ASN A 81 -14.19 -10.85 11.21
C ASN A 81 -12.79 -10.22 11.29
N GLY A 82 -11.83 -10.71 10.51
CA GLY A 82 -10.44 -10.26 10.60
C GLY A 82 -10.27 -8.77 10.31
N LEU A 83 -10.74 -8.32 9.18
CA LEU A 83 -10.68 -6.91 8.80
C LEU A 83 -11.54 -6.05 9.75
N ASN A 84 -12.72 -6.51 10.09
CA ASN A 84 -13.62 -5.77 10.96
C ASN A 84 -13.00 -5.48 12.33
N THR A 85 -12.27 -6.43 12.88
CA THR A 85 -11.57 -6.25 14.17
C THR A 85 -10.56 -5.11 14.10
N MET A 86 -9.80 -5.04 13.01
CA MET A 86 -8.85 -3.94 12.80
C MET A 86 -9.57 -2.60 12.70
N LEU A 87 -10.66 -2.54 11.95
CA LEU A 87 -11.44 -1.31 11.78
C LEU A 87 -12.10 -0.84 13.08
N GLU A 88 -12.53 -1.76 13.94
CA GLU A 88 -13.06 -1.43 15.25
C GLU A 88 -12.03 -0.71 16.14
N ILE A 89 -10.79 -1.14 16.08
CA ILE A 89 -9.70 -0.50 16.82
C ILE A 89 -9.58 0.97 16.42
N LEU A 90 -9.61 1.24 15.14
CA LEU A 90 -9.49 2.60 14.61
C LEU A 90 -10.73 3.43 14.90
N GLU A 91 -11.91 2.84 14.80
CA GLU A 91 -13.17 3.52 15.08
C GLU A 91 -13.26 4.00 16.53
N LYS A 92 -12.82 3.18 17.48
CA LYS A 92 -12.85 3.54 18.91
C LYS A 92 -12.04 4.80 19.21
N GLU A 93 -11.00 5.04 18.45
CA GLU A 93 -10.16 6.23 18.60
C GLU A 93 -10.54 7.35 17.63
N SER A 94 -11.67 7.21 16.96
CA SER A 94 -12.18 8.19 15.98
C SER A 94 -11.16 8.48 14.85
N ILE A 95 -10.45 7.45 14.40
CA ILE A 95 -9.45 7.57 13.37
C ILE A 95 -10.05 7.22 12.01
N ASN A 96 -9.95 8.15 11.06
CA ASN A 96 -10.49 7.98 9.73
C ASN A 96 -9.53 7.23 8.82
N VAL A 97 -10.05 6.21 8.14
CA VAL A 97 -9.32 5.49 7.08
C VAL A 97 -9.63 6.18 5.76
N GLU A 98 -8.60 6.70 5.11
CA GLU A 98 -8.77 7.35 3.81
C GLU A 98 -8.96 6.33 2.69
N TYR A 99 -8.19 5.25 2.70
CA TYR A 99 -8.33 4.11 1.81
C TYR A 99 -7.55 2.92 2.35
N LEU A 100 -7.88 1.75 1.84
CA LEU A 100 -7.13 0.54 2.13
C LEU A 100 -7.22 -0.41 0.95
N TYR A 101 -6.28 -1.32 0.88
CA TYR A 101 -6.31 -2.46 -0.03
C TYR A 101 -5.56 -3.62 0.62
N ALA A 102 -5.81 -4.81 0.14
CA ALA A 102 -5.27 -6.02 0.77
C ALA A 102 -4.68 -6.96 -0.26
N PHE A 103 -3.79 -7.79 0.19
CA PHE A 103 -3.25 -8.89 -0.61
C PHE A 103 -3.00 -10.09 0.30
N VAL A 104 -2.80 -11.26 -0.32
CA VAL A 104 -2.49 -12.48 0.40
C VAL A 104 -1.12 -12.99 -0.03
N SER A 105 -0.45 -13.70 0.88
CA SER A 105 0.84 -14.32 0.60
C SER A 105 0.77 -15.79 1.02
N SER A 106 1.42 -16.65 0.26
CA SER A 106 1.52 -18.07 0.59
C SER A 106 2.40 -18.33 1.82
N LYS A 107 3.14 -17.34 2.28
CA LYS A 107 4.06 -17.46 3.42
C LYS A 107 3.43 -17.12 4.76
N THR A 108 2.19 -16.71 4.77
CA THR A 108 1.42 -16.44 5.98
C THR A 108 -0.04 -16.81 5.76
N ASP A 109 -0.75 -17.18 6.81
CA ASP A 109 -2.19 -17.41 6.76
C ASP A 109 -2.99 -16.15 7.11
N GLU A 110 -2.31 -15.04 7.33
CA GLU A 110 -2.96 -13.74 7.50
C GLU A 110 -3.17 -13.05 6.17
N ALA A 111 -4.23 -12.24 6.08
CA ALA A 111 -4.37 -11.27 4.98
C ALA A 111 -3.57 -10.04 5.34
N ILE A 112 -2.92 -9.45 4.35
CA ILE A 112 -2.06 -8.28 4.56
C ILE A 112 -2.82 -7.05 4.09
N VAL A 113 -3.07 -6.11 4.99
CA VAL A 113 -3.86 -4.91 4.72
C VAL A 113 -2.94 -3.68 4.73
N VAL A 114 -2.95 -2.95 3.63
CA VAL A 114 -2.26 -1.66 3.53
C VAL A 114 -3.31 -0.59 3.80
N VAL A 115 -3.10 0.23 4.83
CA VAL A 115 -4.08 1.24 5.22
C VAL A 115 -3.45 2.62 5.26
N LYS A 116 -4.12 3.58 4.60
CA LYS A 116 -3.77 4.99 4.68
C LYS A 116 -4.72 5.67 5.65
N ILE A 117 -4.16 6.22 6.68
CA ILE A 117 -4.89 6.85 7.78
C ILE A 117 -4.63 8.35 7.76
N GLU A 118 -5.67 9.13 8.00
CA GLU A 118 -5.58 10.59 8.01
C GLU A 118 -4.51 11.09 8.99
N ASN A 119 -4.50 10.56 10.21
CA ASN A 119 -3.48 10.86 11.21
C ASN A 119 -2.64 9.60 11.45
N TYR A 120 -1.51 9.52 10.76
CA TYR A 120 -0.62 8.34 10.81
C TYR A 120 -0.19 8.00 12.24
N GLU A 121 0.28 8.99 13.01
CA GLU A 121 0.79 8.74 14.36
C GLU A 121 -0.28 8.22 15.31
N ASP A 122 -1.48 8.80 15.27
CA ASP A 122 -2.59 8.36 16.09
C ASP A 122 -3.05 6.95 15.72
N GLY A 123 -3.10 6.67 14.42
CA GLY A 123 -3.45 5.35 13.92
C GLY A 123 -2.45 4.29 14.36
N LEU A 124 -1.15 4.60 14.25
CA LEU A 124 -0.10 3.69 14.66
C LEU A 124 -0.19 3.39 16.16
N LYS A 125 -0.37 4.42 16.98
CA LYS A 125 -0.53 4.24 18.44
C LYS A 125 -1.74 3.38 18.80
N ALA A 126 -2.87 3.61 18.15
CA ALA A 126 -4.09 2.83 18.41
C ALA A 126 -3.90 1.35 18.07
N LEU A 127 -3.28 1.07 16.93
CA LEU A 127 -3.02 -0.31 16.51
C LEU A 127 -1.99 -0.98 17.40
N GLU A 128 -0.93 -0.28 17.77
CA GLU A 128 0.08 -0.82 18.70
C GLU A 128 -0.52 -1.14 20.06
N ALA A 129 -1.34 -0.24 20.61
CA ALA A 129 -1.99 -0.42 21.90
C ALA A 129 -2.93 -1.64 21.92
N ALA A 130 -3.51 -1.97 20.79
CA ALA A 130 -4.39 -3.12 20.63
C ALA A 130 -3.64 -4.42 20.23
N ASN A 131 -2.31 -4.36 20.19
CA ASN A 131 -1.45 -5.49 19.81
C ASN A 131 -1.73 -5.99 18.39
N ALA A 132 -2.09 -5.11 17.48
CA ALA A 132 -2.23 -5.45 16.07
C ALA A 132 -0.88 -5.88 15.49
N ASN A 133 -0.91 -6.78 14.53
CA ASN A 133 0.31 -7.25 13.88
C ASN A 133 0.75 -6.26 12.79
N ILE A 134 1.55 -5.27 13.18
CA ILE A 134 2.05 -4.24 12.27
C ILE A 134 3.33 -4.74 11.60
N LEU A 135 3.34 -4.71 10.27
CA LEU A 135 4.45 -5.20 9.48
C LEU A 135 5.39 -4.05 9.06
N SER A 136 6.68 -4.33 9.12
CA SER A 136 7.72 -3.42 8.66
C SER A 136 8.07 -3.68 7.18
N GLU A 137 8.91 -2.81 6.61
CA GLU A 137 9.48 -3.05 5.27
C GLU A 137 10.22 -4.39 5.23
N GLU A 138 10.96 -4.70 6.29
CA GLU A 138 11.69 -5.96 6.38
C GLU A 138 10.74 -7.15 6.38
N ASP A 139 9.67 -7.08 7.18
CA ASP A 139 8.65 -8.14 7.20
C ASP A 139 8.05 -8.37 5.83
N LEU A 140 7.76 -7.31 5.10
CA LEU A 140 7.22 -7.39 3.75
C LEU A 140 8.19 -8.03 2.77
N SER A 141 9.47 -7.82 2.96
CA SER A 141 10.49 -8.42 2.08
C SER A 141 10.53 -9.94 2.17
N GLU A 142 10.02 -10.50 3.24
CA GLU A 142 10.02 -11.95 3.48
C GLU A 142 8.73 -12.64 3.05
N LEU A 143 7.75 -11.90 2.55
CA LEU A 143 6.46 -12.45 2.12
C LEU A 143 6.43 -12.92 0.65
#